data_79c66997b922f632c76aef0268312f6f
#
_entry.id   79c66997b922f632c76aef0268312f6f
#
_cell.length_a   1.000
_cell.length_b   1.000
_cell.length_c   1.000
_cell.angle_alpha   90.00
_cell.angle_beta   90.00
_cell.angle_gamma   90.00
#
_symmetry.space_group_name_H-M   'P 1'
#
loop_
_entity.id
_entity.type
_entity.pdbx_description
1 polymer ?
#
loop_
_entity_poly.entity_id
_entity_poly.type
_entity_poly.pdbx_seq_one_letter_code
_entity_poly.pdbx_strand_id
1 'polypeptide(L)'
;MMGYSKRFALYISVMILIFAIAGCGKSDETKEGSKKEQIKKSFAKTLDMYPIKNLEDLYDKEGYRDGEFKKGDKGTWVISSVMVKQPKGEIMKSRGMYLFLNRNTRTAKGYFIVDETSNDTLKKTEDKEKRYPVKMVNNKIVPIDPINDKGVKKEIENFKFFSQYGDFKELKNYKNGEVSYNSEAPIYSAKYQLKNNDYNVKQLRKRYDISTEKAPKLLLKGTGDLKGSSIGHKDIEFTFVENQEENIFFTDSLEFTSSENY
;
A
#
# COMPACT_ATOMS: atom_id res chain seq x y z
N MET A 1 -14.61 23.40 -10.32
CA MET A 1 -14.35 21.96 -10.19
C MET A 1 -13.08 21.60 -10.96
N MET A 2 -11.93 22.08 -10.51
CA MET A 2 -10.63 21.82 -11.17
C MET A 2 -9.58 21.79 -10.05
N GLY A 3 -9.26 20.65 -9.50
CA GLY A 3 -8.25 20.58 -8.45
C GLY A 3 -7.78 19.19 -8.01
N TYR A 4 -8.52 18.14 -8.29
CA TYR A 4 -8.21 16.80 -7.75
C TYR A 4 -7.25 15.98 -8.63
N SER A 5 -7.23 16.20 -9.94
CA SER A 5 -6.39 15.43 -10.88
C SER A 5 -4.88 15.68 -10.70
N LYS A 6 -4.47 16.92 -10.36
CA LYS A 6 -3.03 17.26 -10.20
C LYS A 6 -2.40 16.75 -8.91
N ARG A 7 -3.20 16.45 -7.88
CA ARG A 7 -2.68 15.99 -6.58
C ARG A 7 -2.43 14.47 -6.57
N PHE A 8 -3.15 13.72 -7.37
CA PHE A 8 -3.01 12.25 -7.42
C PHE A 8 -1.76 11.80 -8.20
N ALA A 9 -1.44 12.47 -9.30
CA ALA A 9 -0.17 12.25 -10.02
C ALA A 9 1.06 12.58 -9.13
N LEU A 10 0.89 13.50 -8.16
CA LEU A 10 1.94 13.86 -7.21
C LEU A 10 2.25 12.73 -6.22
N TYR A 11 1.26 11.93 -5.81
CA TYR A 11 1.48 10.83 -4.86
C TYR A 11 2.23 9.65 -5.46
N ILE A 12 2.01 9.32 -6.72
CA ILE A 12 2.80 8.29 -7.43
C ILE A 12 4.21 8.81 -7.71
N SER A 13 4.37 10.09 -8.03
CA SER A 13 5.67 10.73 -8.29
C SER A 13 6.54 10.89 -7.05
N VAL A 14 5.95 11.09 -5.86
CA VAL A 14 6.69 11.23 -4.59
C VAL A 14 7.28 9.90 -4.12
N MET A 15 6.72 8.76 -4.52
CA MET A 15 7.32 7.45 -4.19
C MET A 15 8.67 7.19 -4.86
N ILE A 16 9.01 7.88 -5.96
CA ILE A 16 10.25 7.63 -6.72
C ILE A 16 11.44 8.49 -6.25
N LEU A 17 11.22 9.55 -5.47
CA LEU A 17 12.22 10.62 -5.27
C LEU A 17 12.97 10.64 -3.92
N ILE A 18 12.91 9.59 -3.09
CA ILE A 18 13.64 9.57 -1.79
C ILE A 18 14.74 8.50 -1.77
N PHE A 19 15.61 8.50 -2.76
CA PHE A 19 16.84 7.71 -2.73
C PHE A 19 18.09 8.57 -3.05
N ALA A 20 18.48 9.45 -2.16
CA ALA A 20 19.86 9.93 -2.10
C ALA A 20 20.11 10.77 -0.84
N ILE A 21 20.23 10.15 0.33
CA ILE A 21 21.05 10.74 1.40
C ILE A 21 21.75 9.57 2.12
N ALA A 22 22.92 9.18 1.62
CA ALA A 22 23.88 8.41 2.39
C ALA A 22 24.63 9.38 3.30
N GLY A 23 24.12 9.60 4.50
CA GLY A 23 24.81 10.32 5.57
C GLY A 23 25.68 9.34 6.34
N CYS A 24 26.99 9.38 6.11
CA CYS A 24 27.99 8.63 6.87
C CYS A 24 28.19 9.29 8.25
N GLY A 25 27.63 8.73 9.31
CA GLY A 25 27.87 9.11 10.69
C GLY A 25 28.24 7.88 11.51
N LYS A 26 29.49 7.79 11.95
CA LYS A 26 29.92 6.78 12.95
C LYS A 26 29.19 7.00 14.24
N SER A 27 28.29 6.08 14.63
CA SER A 27 27.68 6.04 15.95
C SER A 27 27.44 4.62 16.41
N ASP A 28 28.03 4.29 17.57
CA ASP A 28 27.72 3.18 18.51
C ASP A 28 26.92 1.99 17.96
N GLU A 29 27.59 0.93 17.58
CA GLU A 29 26.98 -0.33 17.10
C GLU A 29 25.89 -0.89 18.04
N THR A 30 25.99 -0.64 19.36
CA THR A 30 25.00 -1.08 20.36
C THR A 30 23.67 -0.31 20.27
N LYS A 31 23.70 0.99 19.96
CA LYS A 31 22.47 1.80 19.80
C LYS A 31 21.78 1.52 18.48
N GLU A 32 22.54 1.26 17.43
CA GLU A 32 22.02 0.91 16.12
C GLU A 32 21.32 -0.45 16.12
N GLY A 33 21.90 -1.46 16.78
CA GLY A 33 21.28 -2.77 16.97
C GLY A 33 19.94 -2.67 17.70
N SER A 34 19.86 -1.87 18.78
CA SER A 34 18.64 -1.62 19.53
C SER A 34 17.56 -0.95 18.67
N LYS A 35 17.94 0.00 17.78
CA LYS A 35 17.00 0.70 16.92
C LYS A 35 16.43 -0.21 15.83
N LYS A 36 17.27 -1.03 15.20
CA LYS A 36 16.83 -2.03 14.21
C LYS A 36 15.80 -3.00 14.80
N GLU A 37 16.02 -3.47 16.02
CA GLU A 37 15.07 -4.34 16.71
C GLU A 37 13.75 -3.63 17.04
N GLN A 38 13.78 -2.36 17.42
CA GLN A 38 12.57 -1.57 17.66
C GLN A 38 11.74 -1.43 16.37
N ILE A 39 12.39 -1.17 15.22
CA ILE A 39 11.74 -1.05 13.93
C ILE A 39 11.09 -2.38 13.52
N LYS A 40 11.81 -3.49 13.64
CA LYS A 40 11.25 -4.83 13.35
C LYS A 40 10.04 -5.13 14.24
N LYS A 41 10.11 -4.82 15.53
CA LYS A 41 8.97 -4.98 16.45
C LYS A 41 7.79 -4.08 16.08
N SER A 42 8.03 -2.84 15.64
CA SER A 42 6.97 -1.95 15.17
C SER A 42 6.26 -2.49 13.93
N PHE A 43 7.00 -3.03 12.96
CA PHE A 43 6.39 -3.70 11.82
C PHE A 43 5.60 -4.94 12.25
N ALA A 44 6.18 -5.82 13.05
CA ALA A 44 5.50 -7.02 13.53
C ALA A 44 4.16 -6.67 14.18
N LYS A 45 4.14 -5.71 15.11
CA LYS A 45 2.93 -5.25 15.81
C LYS A 45 1.80 -4.84 14.85
N THR A 46 2.11 -4.16 13.75
CA THR A 46 1.09 -3.73 12.79
C THR A 46 0.68 -4.87 11.87
N LEU A 47 1.65 -5.65 11.40
CA LEU A 47 1.42 -6.76 10.48
C LEU A 47 0.78 -7.98 11.17
N ASP A 48 0.82 -8.06 12.51
CA ASP A 48 0.06 -9.02 13.30
C ASP A 48 -1.46 -8.86 13.14
N MET A 49 -1.92 -7.69 12.65
CA MET A 49 -3.34 -7.51 12.29
C MET A 49 -3.72 -8.28 11.01
N TYR A 50 -2.77 -8.63 10.16
CA TYR A 50 -3.02 -9.35 8.92
C TYR A 50 -3.20 -10.85 9.18
N PRO A 51 -4.23 -11.47 8.62
CA PRO A 51 -5.27 -10.90 7.78
C PRO A 51 -6.40 -10.22 8.58
N ILE A 52 -6.82 -9.02 8.15
CA ILE A 52 -8.02 -8.33 8.62
C ILE A 52 -9.22 -8.90 7.84
N LYS A 53 -9.75 -10.02 8.29
CA LYS A 53 -10.80 -10.76 7.55
C LYS A 53 -12.09 -9.95 7.35
N ASN A 54 -12.46 -9.15 8.34
CA ASN A 54 -13.59 -8.23 8.27
C ASN A 54 -13.07 -6.78 8.31
N LEU A 55 -13.18 -6.07 7.19
CA LEU A 55 -12.74 -4.66 7.11
C LEU A 55 -13.55 -3.73 8.03
N GLU A 56 -14.76 -4.11 8.42
CA GLU A 56 -15.59 -3.35 9.36
C GLU A 56 -14.96 -3.25 10.76
N ASP A 57 -14.04 -4.18 11.10
CA ASP A 57 -13.28 -4.13 12.36
C ASP A 57 -12.39 -2.86 12.45
N LEU A 58 -12.06 -2.24 11.31
CA LEU A 58 -11.31 -0.98 11.26
C LEU A 58 -12.12 0.22 11.77
N TYR A 59 -13.46 0.16 11.76
CA TYR A 59 -14.28 1.24 12.35
C TYR A 59 -14.08 1.38 13.87
N ASP A 60 -13.65 0.31 14.53
CA ASP A 60 -13.43 0.29 15.98
C ASP A 60 -11.95 0.40 16.37
N LYS A 61 -11.05 0.47 15.38
CA LYS A 61 -9.61 0.65 15.60
C LYS A 61 -9.20 2.08 15.31
N GLU A 62 -8.39 2.64 16.20
CA GLU A 62 -7.75 3.94 15.98
C GLU A 62 -6.33 3.76 15.44
N GLY A 63 -6.00 4.54 14.41
CA GLY A 63 -4.67 4.62 13.85
C GLY A 63 -3.83 5.74 14.49
N TYR A 64 -2.58 5.82 14.08
CA TYR A 64 -1.70 6.91 14.46
C TYR A 64 -2.18 8.22 13.83
N ARG A 65 -2.44 9.22 14.66
CA ARG A 65 -2.86 10.56 14.21
C ARG A 65 -1.63 11.35 13.80
N ASP A 66 -1.40 11.42 12.49
CA ASP A 66 -0.43 12.30 11.88
C ASP A 66 -1.16 13.50 11.27
N GLY A 67 -0.80 14.72 11.71
CA GLY A 67 -1.49 15.94 11.30
C GLY A 67 -2.64 16.37 12.21
N GLU A 68 -3.43 17.32 11.71
CA GLU A 68 -4.51 17.95 12.47
C GLU A 68 -5.84 17.19 12.33
N PHE A 69 -6.48 16.94 13.46
CA PHE A 69 -7.83 16.38 13.55
C PHE A 69 -8.74 17.34 14.28
N LYS A 70 -9.92 17.60 13.74
CA LYS A 70 -10.93 18.38 14.46
C LYS A 70 -11.37 17.67 15.73
N LYS A 71 -11.83 18.47 16.71
CA LYS A 71 -12.38 17.92 17.97
C LYS A 71 -13.54 16.97 17.66
N GLY A 72 -13.43 15.74 18.15
CA GLY A 72 -14.45 14.71 17.98
C GLY A 72 -14.33 13.90 16.67
N ASP A 73 -13.41 14.25 15.77
CA ASP A 73 -13.14 13.44 14.59
C ASP A 73 -12.50 12.11 14.98
N LYS A 74 -13.16 11.01 14.61
CA LYS A 74 -12.68 9.63 14.84
C LYS A 74 -11.71 9.15 13.78
N GLY A 75 -11.51 9.94 12.71
CA GLY A 75 -10.61 9.63 11.60
C GLY A 75 -11.18 8.64 10.58
N THR A 76 -10.42 8.49 9.52
CA THR A 76 -10.72 7.63 8.36
C THR A 76 -9.52 6.71 8.09
N TRP A 77 -9.77 5.42 7.94
CA TRP A 77 -8.80 4.50 7.36
C TRP A 77 -8.86 4.57 5.84
N VAL A 78 -7.71 4.75 5.24
CA VAL A 78 -7.51 4.65 3.79
C VAL A 78 -6.76 3.36 3.53
N ILE A 79 -7.39 2.44 2.81
CA ILE A 79 -6.74 1.19 2.42
C ILE A 79 -6.65 1.12 0.91
N SER A 80 -5.56 0.60 0.40
CA SER A 80 -5.38 0.37 -1.03
C SER A 80 -4.65 -0.92 -1.30
N SER A 81 -4.94 -1.53 -2.45
CA SER A 81 -4.19 -2.66 -2.99
C SER A 81 -4.16 -2.50 -4.50
N VAL A 82 -2.98 -2.34 -5.07
CA VAL A 82 -2.79 -2.04 -6.49
C VAL A 82 -1.72 -2.95 -7.08
N MET A 83 -2.03 -3.57 -8.23
CA MET A 83 -1.08 -4.30 -9.06
C MET A 83 -0.66 -3.42 -10.23
N VAL A 84 0.63 -3.26 -10.43
CA VAL A 84 1.23 -2.52 -11.54
C VAL A 84 2.04 -3.49 -12.40
N LYS A 85 1.80 -3.45 -13.71
CA LYS A 85 2.51 -4.25 -14.71
C LYS A 85 2.90 -3.38 -15.89
N GLN A 86 4.16 -3.44 -16.23
CA GLN A 86 4.72 -2.91 -17.45
C GLN A 86 5.64 -3.98 -18.05
N PRO A 87 5.10 -4.90 -18.88
CA PRO A 87 5.92 -5.82 -19.64
C PRO A 87 6.83 -5.08 -20.62
N LYS A 88 7.94 -5.71 -21.01
CA LYS A 88 8.89 -5.12 -21.94
C LYS A 88 8.21 -4.69 -23.25
N GLY A 89 8.34 -3.42 -23.61
CA GLY A 89 7.78 -2.84 -24.83
C GLY A 89 6.29 -2.53 -24.76
N GLU A 90 5.65 -2.70 -23.61
CA GLU A 90 4.24 -2.38 -23.40
C GLU A 90 4.07 -1.10 -22.55
N ILE A 91 2.86 -0.57 -22.58
CA ILE A 91 2.44 0.51 -21.67
C ILE A 91 2.30 -0.01 -20.24
N MET A 92 2.52 0.86 -19.28
CA MET A 92 2.28 0.55 -17.87
C MET A 92 0.77 0.49 -17.61
N LYS A 93 0.33 -0.59 -16.96
CA LYS A 93 -1.06 -0.80 -16.56
C LYS A 93 -1.13 -0.98 -15.06
N SER A 94 -2.00 -0.23 -14.41
CA SER A 94 -2.30 -0.42 -13.00
C SER A 94 -3.78 -0.74 -12.78
N ARG A 95 -4.03 -1.68 -11.86
CA ARG A 95 -5.39 -2.08 -11.47
C ARG A 95 -5.42 -2.30 -9.97
N GLY A 96 -6.43 -1.73 -9.33
CA GLY A 96 -6.54 -1.87 -7.90
C GLY A 96 -7.70 -1.09 -7.31
N MET A 97 -7.73 -1.03 -5.99
CA MET A 97 -8.83 -0.38 -5.27
C MET A 97 -8.30 0.48 -4.13
N TYR A 98 -8.96 1.61 -3.95
CA TYR A 98 -8.85 2.48 -2.78
C TYR A 98 -10.19 2.48 -2.06
N LEU A 99 -10.17 2.34 -0.74
CA LEU A 99 -11.37 2.39 0.09
C LEU A 99 -11.12 3.28 1.31
N PHE A 100 -12.03 4.20 1.55
CA PHE A 100 -12.05 5.17 2.64
C PHE A 100 -13.07 4.74 3.66
N LEU A 101 -12.63 4.23 4.80
CA LEU A 101 -13.51 3.76 5.88
C LEU A 101 -13.63 4.87 6.93
N ASN A 102 -14.69 5.65 6.85
CA ASN A 102 -14.97 6.75 7.75
C ASN A 102 -15.54 6.23 9.07
N ARG A 103 -14.80 6.43 10.16
CA ARG A 103 -15.17 5.96 11.50
C ARG A 103 -16.27 6.78 12.14
N ASN A 104 -16.45 8.06 11.74
CA ASN A 104 -17.53 8.89 12.28
C ASN A 104 -18.91 8.40 11.84
N THR A 105 -19.02 8.03 10.55
CA THR A 105 -20.26 7.59 9.93
C THR A 105 -20.40 6.07 9.85
N ARG A 106 -19.32 5.33 10.09
CA ARG A 106 -19.21 3.87 9.89
C ARG A 106 -19.61 3.47 8.46
N THR A 107 -19.16 4.24 7.48
CA THR A 107 -19.39 3.98 6.06
C THR A 107 -18.06 3.85 5.34
N ALA A 108 -18.04 3.06 4.26
CA ALA A 108 -16.87 2.97 3.39
C ALA A 108 -17.27 3.19 1.93
N LYS A 109 -16.52 4.07 1.26
CA LYS A 109 -16.63 4.38 -0.16
C LYS A 109 -15.24 4.47 -0.75
N GLY A 110 -15.14 4.32 -2.06
CA GLY A 110 -13.85 4.40 -2.75
C GLY A 110 -13.97 4.23 -4.24
N TYR A 111 -12.88 3.76 -4.84
CA TYR A 111 -12.79 3.59 -6.29
C TYR A 111 -11.99 2.34 -6.64
N PHE A 112 -12.51 1.56 -7.57
CA PHE A 112 -11.69 0.64 -8.33
C PHE A 112 -11.10 1.41 -9.52
N ILE A 113 -9.79 1.32 -9.72
CA ILE A 113 -9.08 2.01 -10.79
C ILE A 113 -8.54 1.04 -11.82
N VAL A 114 -8.62 1.46 -13.07
CA VAL A 114 -7.93 0.87 -14.22
C VAL A 114 -7.21 2.01 -14.91
N ASP A 115 -5.89 1.98 -14.88
CA ASP A 115 -5.06 3.01 -15.46
C ASP A 115 -4.09 2.42 -16.49
N GLU A 116 -3.94 3.12 -17.61
CA GLU A 116 -3.01 2.82 -18.69
C GLU A 116 -2.18 4.07 -18.98
N THR A 117 -0.90 4.04 -18.61
CA THR A 117 0.02 5.17 -18.75
C THR A 117 1.15 4.84 -19.71
N SER A 118 1.43 5.73 -20.68
CA SER A 118 2.57 5.60 -21.59
C SER A 118 3.81 6.29 -21.02
N ASN A 119 4.93 5.59 -20.97
CA ASN A 119 6.23 6.19 -20.62
C ASN A 119 6.86 6.98 -21.77
N ASP A 120 6.28 6.95 -22.96
CA ASP A 120 6.80 7.69 -24.12
C ASP A 120 6.34 9.14 -24.04
N THR A 121 7.21 10.01 -23.54
CA THR A 121 6.99 11.46 -23.44
C THR A 121 6.78 12.14 -24.81
N LEU A 122 7.12 11.47 -25.90
CA LEU A 122 6.93 11.95 -27.28
C LEU A 122 5.58 11.53 -27.87
N LYS A 123 4.99 10.46 -27.36
CA LYS A 123 3.63 10.07 -27.68
C LYS A 123 2.72 10.61 -26.58
N LYS A 124 2.01 11.71 -26.83
CA LYS A 124 0.83 12.13 -26.07
C LYS A 124 -0.27 11.07 -26.21
N THR A 125 -0.06 9.88 -25.69
CA THR A 125 -1.15 8.98 -25.37
C THR A 125 -1.81 9.57 -24.15
N GLU A 126 -3.06 9.99 -24.27
CA GLU A 126 -3.86 10.45 -23.15
C GLU A 126 -3.82 9.33 -22.09
N ASP A 127 -3.35 9.66 -20.90
CA ASP A 127 -3.43 8.78 -19.76
C ASP A 127 -4.90 8.37 -19.57
N LYS A 128 -5.20 7.10 -19.70
CA LYS A 128 -6.56 6.59 -19.67
C LYS A 128 -6.85 6.01 -18.29
N GLU A 129 -7.07 6.87 -17.34
CA GLU A 129 -7.56 6.45 -16.04
C GLU A 129 -9.09 6.32 -16.05
N LYS A 130 -9.58 5.14 -15.67
CA LYS A 130 -11.00 4.87 -15.39
C LYS A 130 -11.19 4.58 -13.92
N ARG A 131 -12.09 5.33 -13.28
CA ARG A 131 -12.49 5.13 -11.89
C ARG A 131 -13.92 4.63 -11.84
N TYR A 132 -14.11 3.54 -11.10
CA TYR A 132 -15.41 2.94 -10.86
C TYR A 132 -15.76 3.15 -9.39
N PRO A 133 -16.72 4.04 -9.06
CA PRO A 133 -17.11 4.27 -7.67
C PRO A 133 -17.64 3.01 -7.01
N VAL A 134 -17.16 2.74 -5.80
CA VAL A 134 -17.56 1.58 -5.01
C VAL A 134 -17.93 1.97 -3.58
N LYS A 135 -18.70 1.10 -2.93
CA LYS A 135 -18.95 1.15 -1.49
C LYS A 135 -18.79 -0.22 -0.87
N MET A 136 -18.59 -0.27 0.44
CA MET A 136 -18.62 -1.50 1.19
C MET A 136 -19.98 -1.66 1.89
N VAL A 137 -20.55 -2.86 1.80
CA VAL A 137 -21.79 -3.26 2.49
C VAL A 137 -21.57 -4.65 3.06
N ASN A 138 -21.69 -4.80 4.38
CA ASN A 138 -21.47 -6.08 5.06
C ASN A 138 -20.15 -6.76 4.64
N ASN A 139 -19.06 -6.01 4.73
CA ASN A 139 -17.70 -6.47 4.36
C ASN A 139 -17.55 -6.92 2.88
N LYS A 140 -18.48 -6.53 1.99
CA LYS A 140 -18.43 -6.80 0.54
C LYS A 140 -18.33 -5.50 -0.23
N ILE A 141 -17.49 -5.48 -1.25
CA ILE A 141 -17.38 -4.34 -2.17
C ILE A 141 -18.46 -4.48 -3.23
N VAL A 142 -19.20 -3.40 -3.44
CA VAL A 142 -20.22 -3.30 -4.48
C VAL A 142 -20.07 -2.00 -5.27
N PRO A 143 -20.26 -2.02 -6.60
CA PRO A 143 -20.31 -0.80 -7.40
C PRO A 143 -21.43 0.12 -6.92
N ILE A 144 -21.22 1.43 -7.00
CA ILE A 144 -22.26 2.45 -6.75
C ILE A 144 -23.09 2.62 -8.00
N ASP A 145 -22.44 2.71 -9.15
CA ASP A 145 -23.09 2.91 -10.46
C ASP A 145 -23.10 1.61 -11.27
N PRO A 146 -24.06 1.45 -12.21
CA PRO A 146 -24.06 0.33 -13.13
C PRO A 146 -22.76 0.25 -13.96
N ILE A 147 -22.18 -0.94 -14.05
CA ILE A 147 -20.98 -1.20 -14.84
C ILE A 147 -21.34 -2.10 -16.02
N ASN A 148 -21.16 -1.58 -17.25
CA ASN A 148 -21.44 -2.31 -18.49
C ASN A 148 -20.40 -3.41 -18.78
N ASP A 149 -19.13 -3.18 -18.40
CA ASP A 149 -18.07 -4.18 -18.50
C ASP A 149 -18.25 -5.27 -17.47
N LYS A 150 -18.72 -6.44 -17.91
CA LYS A 150 -18.94 -7.60 -17.04
C LYS A 150 -17.66 -8.11 -16.38
N GLY A 151 -16.50 -7.97 -17.04
CA GLY A 151 -15.20 -8.36 -16.51
C GLY A 151 -14.81 -7.50 -15.33
N VAL A 152 -14.84 -6.20 -15.50
CA VAL A 152 -14.58 -5.20 -14.45
C VAL A 152 -15.55 -5.35 -13.28
N LYS A 153 -16.86 -5.52 -13.58
CA LYS A 153 -17.85 -5.74 -12.53
C LYS A 153 -17.52 -6.95 -11.66
N LYS A 154 -17.20 -8.09 -12.30
CA LYS A 154 -16.83 -9.32 -11.61
C LYS A 154 -15.54 -9.16 -10.79
N GLU A 155 -14.58 -8.40 -11.31
CA GLU A 155 -13.32 -8.10 -10.61
C GLU A 155 -13.58 -7.29 -9.35
N ILE A 156 -14.40 -6.24 -9.42
CA ILE A 156 -14.80 -5.41 -8.26
C ILE A 156 -15.53 -6.25 -7.22
N GLU A 157 -16.54 -7.02 -7.60
CA GLU A 157 -17.35 -7.81 -6.68
C GLU A 157 -16.56 -8.93 -5.97
N ASN A 158 -15.48 -9.42 -6.60
CA ASN A 158 -14.60 -10.44 -6.04
C ASN A 158 -13.28 -9.85 -5.47
N PHE A 159 -13.14 -8.52 -5.48
CA PHE A 159 -11.93 -7.88 -5.00
C PHE A 159 -11.73 -8.15 -3.50
N LYS A 160 -10.48 -8.41 -3.14
CA LYS A 160 -10.03 -8.47 -1.75
C LYS A 160 -8.76 -7.68 -1.61
N PHE A 161 -8.75 -6.78 -0.65
CA PHE A 161 -7.55 -6.07 -0.26
C PHE A 161 -6.51 -7.07 0.27
N PHE A 162 -5.24 -6.78 0.04
CA PHE A 162 -4.16 -7.62 0.53
C PHE A 162 -4.23 -7.75 2.06
N SER A 163 -4.62 -6.70 2.75
CA SER A 163 -4.87 -6.71 4.19
C SER A 163 -5.84 -7.79 4.65
N GLN A 164 -6.74 -8.30 3.77
CA GLN A 164 -7.71 -9.34 4.11
C GLN A 164 -7.17 -10.77 3.97
N TYR A 165 -6.03 -10.97 3.28
CA TYR A 165 -5.45 -12.30 3.04
C TYR A 165 -3.93 -12.41 3.23
N GLY A 166 -3.22 -11.29 3.32
CA GLY A 166 -1.79 -11.26 3.62
C GLY A 166 -1.51 -11.87 5.00
N ASP A 167 -0.39 -12.57 5.14
CA ASP A 167 0.03 -13.17 6.41
C ASP A 167 1.51 -12.89 6.65
N PHE A 168 1.83 -12.29 7.79
CA PHE A 168 3.19 -11.92 8.19
C PHE A 168 3.67 -12.63 9.45
N LYS A 169 3.01 -13.72 9.85
CA LYS A 169 3.43 -14.50 11.04
C LYS A 169 4.87 -14.98 10.96
N GLU A 170 5.36 -15.20 9.74
CA GLU A 170 6.73 -15.61 9.48
C GLU A 170 7.72 -14.45 9.31
N LEU A 171 7.29 -13.19 9.52
CA LEU A 171 8.15 -12.00 9.34
C LEU A 171 9.46 -12.09 10.13
N LYS A 172 9.41 -12.63 11.35
CA LYS A 172 10.60 -12.88 12.19
C LYS A 172 11.62 -13.81 11.55
N ASN A 173 11.19 -14.67 10.62
CA ASN A 173 12.02 -15.63 9.92
C ASN A 173 12.61 -15.05 8.62
N TYR A 174 12.19 -13.86 8.21
CA TYR A 174 12.76 -13.20 7.04
C TYR A 174 14.20 -12.77 7.35
N LYS A 175 15.13 -13.34 6.57
CA LYS A 175 16.56 -13.10 6.73
C LYS A 175 17.02 -11.91 5.89
N ASN A 176 18.16 -11.33 6.28
CA ASN A 176 18.86 -10.29 5.52
C ASN A 176 18.01 -9.03 5.28
N GLY A 177 17.18 -8.65 6.26
CA GLY A 177 16.44 -7.41 6.19
C GLY A 177 17.37 -6.20 6.36
N GLU A 178 17.40 -5.34 5.33
CA GLU A 178 17.98 -4.01 5.45
C GLU A 178 16.96 -3.11 6.14
N VAL A 179 17.35 -2.49 7.25
CA VAL A 179 16.47 -1.60 8.02
C VAL A 179 17.01 -0.19 7.97
N SER A 180 16.17 0.77 7.64
CA SER A 180 16.50 2.18 7.68
C SER A 180 15.55 2.97 8.58
N TYR A 181 16.02 4.10 9.08
CA TYR A 181 15.26 5.01 9.93
C TYR A 181 15.71 6.44 9.68
N ASN A 182 14.75 7.34 9.49
CA ASN A 182 14.99 8.77 9.49
C ASN A 182 14.60 9.34 10.87
N SER A 183 15.58 9.91 11.59
CA SER A 183 15.37 10.46 12.93
C SER A 183 14.66 11.81 12.92
N GLU A 184 14.71 12.54 11.81
CA GLU A 184 14.10 13.87 11.67
C GLU A 184 12.61 13.77 11.30
N ALA A 185 12.21 12.68 10.67
CA ALA A 185 10.83 12.34 10.41
C ALA A 185 10.61 10.89 10.88
N PRO A 186 9.50 10.55 11.56
CA PRO A 186 9.30 9.21 12.11
C PRO A 186 9.00 8.19 11.00
N ILE A 187 9.87 8.12 9.98
CA ILE A 187 9.78 7.23 8.83
C ILE A 187 10.82 6.13 8.99
N TYR A 188 10.38 4.90 8.81
CA TYR A 188 11.25 3.73 8.88
C TYR A 188 10.90 2.70 7.81
N SER A 189 11.87 1.91 7.40
CA SER A 189 11.66 0.85 6.41
C SER A 189 12.42 -0.42 6.74
N ALA A 190 11.92 -1.53 6.20
CA ALA A 190 12.61 -2.81 6.19
C ALA A 190 12.46 -3.46 4.82
N LYS A 191 13.56 -3.94 4.24
CA LYS A 191 13.61 -4.58 2.92
C LYS A 191 14.09 -6.00 3.04
N TYR A 192 13.39 -6.94 2.40
CA TYR A 192 13.69 -8.36 2.44
C TYR A 192 13.70 -8.95 1.04
N GLN A 193 14.60 -9.92 0.80
CA GLN A 193 14.50 -10.78 -0.37
C GLN A 193 13.63 -11.98 0.01
N LEU A 194 12.50 -12.14 -0.67
CA LEU A 194 11.60 -13.26 -0.44
C LEU A 194 11.99 -14.49 -1.28
N LYS A 195 11.27 -15.57 -1.07
CA LYS A 195 11.34 -16.80 -1.86
C LYS A 195 10.01 -17.04 -2.58
N ASN A 196 10.03 -17.76 -3.69
CA ASN A 196 8.80 -18.09 -4.43
C ASN A 196 7.82 -18.96 -3.64
N ASN A 197 8.28 -19.70 -2.64
CA ASN A 197 7.41 -20.49 -1.77
C ASN A 197 6.82 -19.71 -0.58
N ASP A 198 7.15 -18.41 -0.42
CA ASP A 198 6.52 -17.55 0.57
C ASP A 198 5.00 -17.51 0.37
N TYR A 199 4.26 -17.48 1.49
CA TYR A 199 2.79 -17.49 1.45
C TYR A 199 2.22 -16.30 0.67
N ASN A 200 2.68 -15.09 0.97
CA ASN A 200 2.20 -13.87 0.33
C ASN A 200 2.52 -13.85 -1.16
N VAL A 201 3.72 -14.30 -1.53
CA VAL A 201 4.14 -14.42 -2.95
C VAL A 201 3.21 -15.37 -3.72
N LYS A 202 2.90 -16.54 -3.15
CA LYS A 202 1.96 -17.48 -3.75
C LYS A 202 0.56 -16.89 -3.91
N GLN A 203 0.08 -16.14 -2.91
CA GLN A 203 -1.22 -15.48 -2.98
C GLN A 203 -1.27 -14.42 -4.08
N LEU A 204 -0.23 -13.58 -4.21
CA LEU A 204 -0.16 -12.56 -5.25
C LEU A 204 -0.09 -13.18 -6.65
N ARG A 205 0.76 -14.20 -6.86
CA ARG A 205 0.83 -14.91 -8.14
C ARG A 205 -0.50 -15.52 -8.56
N LYS A 206 -1.20 -16.14 -7.62
CA LYS A 206 -2.52 -16.74 -7.88
C LYS A 206 -3.58 -15.72 -8.28
N ARG A 207 -3.51 -14.49 -7.72
CA ARG A 207 -4.53 -13.45 -7.94
C ARG A 207 -4.27 -12.57 -9.14
N TYR A 208 -3.02 -12.32 -9.45
CA TYR A 208 -2.64 -11.26 -10.39
C TYR A 208 -1.92 -11.74 -11.64
N ASP A 209 -1.89 -13.04 -11.91
CA ASP A 209 -1.25 -13.60 -13.11
C ASP A 209 0.14 -12.95 -13.38
N ILE A 210 1.07 -13.17 -12.46
CA ILE A 210 2.42 -12.60 -12.53
C ILE A 210 3.30 -13.54 -13.35
N SER A 211 3.73 -13.06 -14.52
CA SER A 211 4.42 -13.84 -15.54
C SER A 211 5.86 -14.21 -15.22
N THR A 212 6.54 -13.44 -14.36
CA THR A 212 7.94 -13.72 -13.99
C THR A 212 8.04 -14.79 -12.90
N GLU A 213 9.05 -15.66 -13.00
CA GLU A 213 9.38 -16.63 -11.94
C GLU A 213 10.36 -16.09 -10.89
N LYS A 214 10.86 -14.85 -11.06
CA LYS A 214 11.76 -14.24 -10.10
C LYS A 214 11.05 -14.03 -8.76
N ALA A 215 11.70 -14.41 -7.67
CA ALA A 215 11.20 -14.13 -6.32
C ALA A 215 11.28 -12.62 -6.03
N PRO A 216 10.22 -12.02 -5.46
CA PRO A 216 10.17 -10.58 -5.27
C PRO A 216 11.01 -10.11 -4.09
N LYS A 217 11.36 -8.82 -4.12
CA LYS A 217 11.74 -8.08 -2.93
C LYS A 217 10.48 -7.61 -2.22
N LEU A 218 10.49 -7.64 -0.89
CA LEU A 218 9.47 -7.02 -0.03
C LEU A 218 10.06 -5.76 0.58
N LEU A 219 9.39 -4.66 0.41
CA LEU A 219 9.68 -3.40 1.09
C LEU A 219 8.51 -3.07 2.01
N LEU A 220 8.80 -2.92 3.29
CA LEU A 220 7.89 -2.40 4.31
C LEU A 220 8.31 -0.98 4.62
N LYS A 221 7.38 -0.03 4.52
CA LYS A 221 7.56 1.35 4.98
C LYS A 221 6.55 1.66 6.07
N GLY A 222 6.94 2.47 7.03
CA GLY A 222 6.05 2.87 8.10
C GLY A 222 6.35 4.27 8.58
N THR A 223 5.29 4.96 8.99
CA THR A 223 5.34 6.27 9.65
C THR A 223 4.61 6.16 10.98
N GLY A 224 5.15 6.81 12.01
CA GLY A 224 4.55 6.84 13.33
C GLY A 224 5.54 6.58 14.46
N ASP A 225 5.05 6.64 15.68
CA ASP A 225 5.89 6.42 16.87
C ASP A 225 6.22 4.93 17.03
N LEU A 226 7.52 4.61 17.06
CA LEU A 226 8.01 3.24 17.27
C LEU A 226 7.64 2.68 18.66
N LYS A 227 7.44 3.55 19.65
CA LYS A 227 7.12 3.18 21.04
C LYS A 227 5.62 3.25 21.32
N GLY A 228 4.86 3.93 20.48
CA GLY A 228 3.43 4.16 20.67
C GLY A 228 2.59 2.89 20.61
N SER A 229 1.37 2.96 21.13
CA SER A 229 0.37 1.90 21.04
C SER A 229 -0.44 1.96 19.75
N SER A 230 -0.52 3.14 19.14
CA SER A 230 -1.26 3.38 17.90
C SER A 230 -0.65 2.67 16.70
N ILE A 231 -1.47 2.34 15.73
CA ILE A 231 -1.05 1.73 14.47
C ILE A 231 -0.65 2.87 13.53
N GLY A 232 0.63 2.98 13.18
CA GLY A 232 1.12 3.95 12.21
C GLY A 232 0.71 3.59 10.77
N HIS A 233 0.98 4.50 9.84
CA HIS A 233 0.82 4.23 8.42
C HIS A 233 1.77 3.12 7.98
N LYS A 234 1.29 2.25 7.13
CA LYS A 234 2.07 1.14 6.57
C LYS A 234 1.87 1.07 5.06
N ASP A 235 3.00 1.00 4.37
CA ASP A 235 3.07 0.68 2.96
C ASP A 235 3.84 -0.63 2.79
N ILE A 236 3.32 -1.48 1.96
CA ILE A 236 3.88 -2.78 1.62
C ILE A 236 4.07 -2.82 0.12
N GLU A 237 5.27 -3.16 -0.34
CA GLU A 237 5.55 -3.31 -1.76
C GLU A 237 6.23 -4.66 -2.03
N PHE A 238 5.70 -5.41 -2.98
CA PHE A 238 6.32 -6.61 -3.53
C PHE A 238 6.82 -6.30 -4.94
N THR A 239 8.11 -6.12 -5.11
CA THR A 239 8.73 -5.83 -6.40
C THR A 239 9.23 -7.12 -7.05
N PHE A 240 8.55 -7.61 -8.08
CA PHE A 240 8.90 -8.82 -8.83
C PHE A 240 9.93 -8.54 -9.93
N VAL A 241 9.76 -7.44 -10.64
CA VAL A 241 10.70 -6.95 -11.67
C VAL A 241 10.81 -5.44 -11.55
N GLU A 242 12.03 -4.94 -11.62
CA GLU A 242 12.33 -3.51 -11.60
C GLU A 242 13.55 -3.27 -12.50
N ASN A 243 13.33 -2.73 -13.69
CA ASN A 243 14.39 -2.27 -14.60
C ASN A 243 13.83 -1.20 -15.55
N GLN A 244 14.66 -0.69 -16.45
CA GLN A 244 14.27 0.39 -17.38
C GLN A 244 13.17 -0.01 -18.37
N GLU A 245 13.03 -1.29 -18.69
CA GLU A 245 12.14 -1.78 -19.75
C GLU A 245 10.92 -2.51 -19.20
N GLU A 246 11.02 -3.09 -17.99
CA GLU A 246 9.98 -3.94 -17.41
C GLU A 246 9.83 -3.64 -15.93
N ASN A 247 8.59 -3.42 -15.48
CA ASN A 247 8.27 -3.21 -14.08
C ASN A 247 7.03 -4.01 -13.70
N ILE A 248 7.16 -4.84 -12.66
CA ILE A 248 6.06 -5.63 -12.11
C ILE A 248 6.13 -5.53 -10.60
N PHE A 249 5.18 -4.82 -9.99
CA PHE A 249 5.13 -4.68 -8.55
C PHE A 249 3.69 -4.57 -8.05
N PHE A 250 3.51 -4.96 -6.81
CA PHE A 250 2.25 -4.86 -6.08
C PHE A 250 2.44 -3.98 -4.86
N THR A 251 1.50 -3.07 -4.63
CA THR A 251 1.49 -2.21 -3.43
C THR A 251 0.22 -2.42 -2.62
N ASP A 252 0.35 -2.36 -1.30
CA ASP A 252 -0.74 -2.32 -0.33
C ASP A 252 -0.45 -1.22 0.68
N SER A 253 -1.47 -0.45 1.04
CA SER A 253 -1.33 0.64 2.00
C SER A 253 -2.47 0.59 3.02
N LEU A 254 -2.11 0.88 4.27
CA LEU A 254 -3.03 1.04 5.39
C LEU A 254 -2.68 2.35 6.10
N GLU A 255 -3.44 3.39 5.84
CA GLU A 255 -3.20 4.76 6.27
C GLU A 255 -4.35 5.27 7.13
N PHE A 256 -4.04 6.07 8.17
CA PHE A 256 -5.04 6.68 9.02
C PHE A 256 -4.93 8.19 8.97
N THR A 257 -6.04 8.88 8.70
CA THR A 257 -6.04 10.32 8.47
C THR A 257 -7.31 10.99 9.01
N SER A 258 -7.31 12.32 9.03
CA SER A 258 -8.51 13.10 9.34
C SER A 258 -9.65 12.83 8.35
N SER A 259 -10.89 12.76 8.84
CA SER A 259 -12.06 12.50 8.01
C SER A 259 -12.45 13.66 7.09
N GLU A 260 -11.86 14.84 7.27
CA GLU A 260 -12.12 16.01 6.41
C GLU A 260 -11.46 15.91 5.04
N ASN A 261 -10.51 15.03 4.90
CA ASN A 261 -9.79 14.84 3.65
C ASN A 261 -10.60 14.04 2.60
N TYR A 262 -11.78 13.46 3.01
CA TYR A 262 -12.55 12.52 2.17
C TYR A 262 -14.07 12.69 2.32
#